data_956393bebc5e55889894f3ca2cdb8e65
#
_entry.id   956393bebc5e55889894f3ca2cdb8e65
#
_cell.length_a   1.000
_cell.length_b   1.000
_cell.length_c   1.000
_cell.angle_alpha   90.00
_cell.angle_beta   90.00
_cell.angle_gamma   90.00
#
_symmetry.space_group_name_H-M   'P 1'
#
loop_
_entity.id
_entity.type
_entity.pdbx_description
1 polymer ?
#
loop_
_entity_poly.entity_id
_entity_poly.type
_entity_poly.pdbx_seq_one_letter_code
_entity_poly.pdbx_strand_id
1 'polypeptide(L)'
;MPYGYLGEQPKQSKTNSGVFNTVDALDLQTDGEWGGSLEHIETLSPDGVNNITCSVLPTNYDILKVCWTVEVTSDTANVFRVNFFESGVEETGNVYHYAQRRGTPGGTFGTDCTTSSDDLYLGNFDSNKSTGYAYFYNLSDNTRYSSMTYHTVSGSGAFYYGSGGLLQKSIIDQIKFRNASAIQTFVSGSEIKIYGIKQIWVMQDY
;
A
#
# COMPACT_ATOMS: atom_id res chain seq x y z
N MET A 1 10.00 -21.26 -48.91
CA MET A 1 11.28 -20.59 -48.59
C MET A 1 11.18 -20.11 -47.16
N PRO A 2 12.04 -20.52 -46.24
CA PRO A 2 12.08 -19.93 -44.93
C PRO A 2 12.73 -18.55 -45.10
N TYR A 3 11.99 -17.50 -44.83
CA TYR A 3 12.54 -16.17 -44.71
C TYR A 3 13.30 -16.14 -43.37
N GLY A 4 14.55 -16.61 -43.38
CA GLY A 4 15.44 -16.49 -42.26
C GLY A 4 15.88 -15.02 -42.13
N TYR A 5 15.72 -14.46 -40.98
CA TYR A 5 16.33 -13.20 -40.61
C TYR A 5 17.85 -13.42 -40.56
N LEU A 6 18.58 -12.83 -41.50
CA LEU A 6 20.05 -12.91 -41.58
C LEU A 6 20.64 -11.79 -40.71
N GLY A 7 20.71 -12.01 -39.41
CA GLY A 7 21.32 -11.07 -38.46
C GLY A 7 20.95 -11.39 -37.01
N GLU A 8 21.68 -10.83 -36.06
CA GLU A 8 21.26 -10.86 -34.64
C GLU A 8 19.88 -10.22 -34.54
N GLN A 9 18.94 -10.91 -33.93
CA GLN A 9 17.65 -10.30 -33.61
C GLN A 9 17.89 -9.08 -32.75
N PRO A 10 17.34 -7.90 -33.08
CA PRO A 10 17.49 -6.73 -32.27
C PRO A 10 16.93 -7.02 -30.87
N LYS A 11 17.74 -6.80 -29.83
CA LYS A 11 17.29 -6.90 -28.46
C LYS A 11 16.13 -5.92 -28.27
N GLN A 12 15.04 -6.41 -27.75
CA GLN A 12 13.91 -5.57 -27.41
C GLN A 12 14.27 -4.70 -26.20
N SER A 13 13.89 -3.44 -26.27
CA SER A 13 14.05 -2.49 -25.18
C SER A 13 12.84 -1.57 -25.16
N LYS A 14 12.66 -0.79 -24.11
CA LYS A 14 11.56 0.17 -24.00
C LYS A 14 11.53 1.25 -25.09
N THR A 15 12.58 1.37 -25.87
CA THR A 15 12.68 2.27 -27.04
C THR A 15 12.39 1.59 -28.38
N ASN A 16 12.20 0.28 -28.39
CA ASN A 16 11.89 -0.47 -29.62
C ASN A 16 10.37 -0.55 -29.84
N SER A 17 9.93 -0.28 -31.05
CA SER A 17 8.54 -0.48 -31.51
C SER A 17 8.39 -1.79 -32.30
N GLY A 18 8.91 -2.89 -31.79
CA GLY A 18 8.91 -4.19 -32.46
C GLY A 18 7.91 -5.19 -31.89
N VAL A 19 7.87 -6.37 -32.56
CA VAL A 19 7.13 -7.51 -32.02
C VAL A 19 8.03 -8.26 -31.05
N PHE A 20 7.60 -8.37 -29.80
CA PHE A 20 8.33 -9.09 -28.76
C PHE A 20 8.14 -10.60 -28.90
N ASN A 21 9.21 -11.37 -28.76
CA ASN A 21 9.08 -12.79 -28.51
C ASN A 21 8.87 -13.08 -27.03
N THR A 22 8.48 -14.30 -26.68
CA THR A 22 8.14 -14.66 -25.30
C THR A 22 9.35 -14.57 -24.36
N VAL A 23 10.58 -14.83 -24.86
CA VAL A 23 11.81 -14.78 -24.07
C VAL A 23 12.18 -13.32 -23.78
N ASP A 24 12.17 -12.45 -24.78
CA ASP A 24 12.44 -11.02 -24.63
C ASP A 24 11.43 -10.37 -23.66
N ALA A 25 10.15 -10.78 -23.73
CA ALA A 25 9.12 -10.33 -22.82
C ALA A 25 9.41 -10.74 -21.36
N LEU A 26 9.87 -11.98 -21.16
CA LEU A 26 10.23 -12.50 -19.85
C LEU A 26 11.48 -11.81 -19.29
N ASP A 27 12.48 -11.59 -20.13
CA ASP A 27 13.72 -10.89 -19.74
C ASP A 27 13.42 -9.45 -19.35
N LEU A 28 12.65 -8.72 -20.17
CA LEU A 28 12.22 -7.36 -19.85
C LEU A 28 11.39 -7.27 -18.56
N GLN A 29 10.58 -8.29 -18.28
CA GLN A 29 9.82 -8.39 -17.05
C GLN A 29 10.74 -8.66 -15.85
N THR A 30 11.74 -9.53 -16.01
CA THR A 30 12.72 -9.88 -14.97
C THR A 30 13.63 -8.69 -14.64
N ASP A 31 14.03 -7.93 -15.67
CA ASP A 31 14.86 -6.73 -15.54
C ASP A 31 14.05 -5.50 -15.06
N GLY A 32 12.74 -5.64 -14.89
CA GLY A 32 11.85 -4.54 -14.47
C GLY A 32 11.64 -3.47 -15.54
N GLU A 33 12.05 -3.73 -16.79
CA GLU A 33 11.89 -2.80 -17.92
C GLU A 33 10.53 -2.94 -18.61
N TRP A 34 9.91 -4.11 -18.52
CA TRP A 34 8.53 -4.34 -18.92
C TRP A 34 7.72 -4.77 -17.70
N GLY A 35 7.61 -3.86 -16.77
CA GLY A 35 6.83 -4.09 -15.56
C GLY A 35 5.35 -3.93 -15.83
N GLY A 36 4.55 -4.81 -15.28
CA GLY A 36 3.22 -4.41 -14.88
C GLY A 36 3.37 -3.18 -13.97
N SER A 37 2.38 -2.29 -13.96
CA SER A 37 2.38 -1.09 -13.12
C SER A 37 2.47 -1.38 -11.62
N LEU A 38 2.55 -2.65 -11.20
CA LEU A 38 2.56 -3.10 -9.81
C LEU A 38 3.78 -3.97 -9.53
N GLU A 39 4.71 -3.45 -8.74
CA GLU A 39 5.94 -4.13 -8.34
C GLU A 39 5.89 -4.49 -6.84
N HIS A 40 6.13 -5.75 -6.50
CA HIS A 40 6.14 -6.18 -5.10
C HIS A 40 7.39 -5.65 -4.39
N ILE A 41 7.17 -4.95 -3.27
CA ILE A 41 8.25 -4.39 -2.44
C ILE A 41 8.52 -5.30 -1.25
N GLU A 42 7.48 -5.60 -0.45
CA GLU A 42 7.65 -6.33 0.79
C GLU A 42 6.37 -7.07 1.20
N THR A 43 6.52 -8.19 1.88
CA THR A 43 5.44 -8.87 2.60
C THR A 43 5.77 -8.89 4.09
N LEU A 44 4.91 -8.30 4.90
CA LEU A 44 4.98 -8.34 6.35
C LEU A 44 4.06 -9.44 6.86
N SER A 45 4.56 -10.27 7.78
CA SER A 45 3.82 -11.38 8.38
C SER A 45 3.82 -11.24 9.91
N PRO A 46 3.01 -10.32 10.47
CA PRO A 46 2.97 -10.10 11.91
C PRO A 46 2.35 -11.30 12.62
N ASP A 47 3.00 -11.75 13.69
CA ASP A 47 2.52 -12.84 14.57
C ASP A 47 2.90 -12.52 16.03
N GLY A 48 1.94 -12.57 16.94
CA GLY A 48 2.13 -12.30 18.34
C GLY A 48 2.49 -10.84 18.70
N VAL A 49 2.49 -9.93 17.73
CA VAL A 49 2.83 -8.51 17.90
C VAL A 49 1.62 -7.62 17.67
N ASN A 50 1.57 -6.45 18.30
CA ASN A 50 0.49 -5.48 18.11
C ASN A 50 0.77 -4.43 17.03
N ASN A 51 1.98 -4.39 16.52
CA ASN A 51 2.39 -3.52 15.42
C ASN A 51 3.52 -4.15 14.61
N ILE A 52 3.69 -3.69 13.38
CA ILE A 52 4.80 -4.05 12.51
C ILE A 52 5.15 -2.85 11.61
N THR A 53 6.42 -2.60 11.44
CA THR A 53 6.93 -1.53 10.57
C THR A 53 7.58 -2.15 9.34
N CYS A 54 7.31 -1.59 8.16
CA CYS A 54 7.96 -2.02 6.94
C CYS A 54 9.44 -1.60 6.92
N SER A 55 10.22 -2.22 6.05
CA SER A 55 11.57 -1.76 5.72
C SER A 55 11.52 -0.36 5.10
N VAL A 56 12.69 0.27 4.95
CA VAL A 56 12.78 1.58 4.30
C VAL A 56 12.18 1.52 2.89
N LEU A 57 11.23 2.40 2.65
CA LEU A 57 10.49 2.45 1.39
C LEU A 57 11.36 3.00 0.25
N PRO A 58 11.28 2.40 -0.94
CA PRO A 58 11.94 2.96 -2.11
C PRO A 58 11.31 4.31 -2.51
N THR A 59 12.15 5.28 -2.89
CA THR A 59 11.73 6.64 -3.27
C THR A 59 11.33 6.79 -4.73
N ASN A 60 11.39 5.72 -5.51
CA ASN A 60 11.13 5.71 -6.96
C ASN A 60 9.66 5.39 -7.32
N TYR A 61 8.76 5.39 -6.34
CA TYR A 61 7.33 5.19 -6.55
C TYR A 61 6.54 6.40 -6.07
N ASP A 62 5.66 6.91 -6.92
CA ASP A 62 4.74 7.99 -6.55
C ASP A 62 3.54 7.48 -5.76
N ILE A 63 3.19 6.22 -5.99
CA ILE A 63 2.04 5.57 -5.38
C ILE A 63 2.46 4.21 -4.83
N LEU A 64 2.13 3.96 -3.56
CA LEU A 64 2.20 2.61 -3.00
C LEU A 64 0.79 2.04 -2.87
N LYS A 65 0.63 0.78 -3.25
CA LYS A 65 -0.56 -0.01 -2.94
C LYS A 65 -0.23 -0.99 -1.83
N VAL A 66 -1.01 -0.97 -0.77
CA VAL A 66 -0.90 -1.93 0.34
C VAL A 66 -2.16 -2.79 0.35
N CYS A 67 -1.98 -4.10 0.40
CA CYS A 67 -3.07 -5.06 0.54
C CYS A 67 -2.86 -5.86 1.82
N TRP A 68 -3.93 -6.15 2.56
CA TRP A 68 -3.83 -6.93 3.78
C TRP A 68 -4.90 -7.99 3.90
N THR A 69 -4.54 -9.04 4.60
CA THR A 69 -5.44 -10.02 5.21
C THR A 69 -4.93 -10.21 6.62
N VAL A 70 -5.63 -9.67 7.59
CA VAL A 70 -5.18 -9.63 8.99
C VAL A 70 -6.26 -10.14 9.94
N GLU A 71 -5.83 -10.71 11.02
CA GLU A 71 -6.65 -11.25 12.09
C GLU A 71 -6.00 -10.90 13.43
N VAL A 72 -6.79 -10.71 14.48
CA VAL A 72 -6.30 -10.42 15.83
C VAL A 72 -6.87 -11.38 16.86
N THR A 73 -6.23 -11.44 18.03
CA THR A 73 -6.51 -12.43 19.08
C THR A 73 -7.84 -12.24 19.80
N SER A 74 -8.67 -11.27 19.45
CA SER A 74 -9.91 -10.96 20.17
C SER A 74 -11.08 -10.66 19.24
N ASP A 75 -12.28 -11.12 19.63
CA ASP A 75 -13.55 -10.83 18.96
C ASP A 75 -14.03 -9.38 19.16
N THR A 76 -13.42 -8.63 20.05
CA THR A 76 -13.76 -7.23 20.21
C THR A 76 -13.20 -6.44 19.02
N ALA A 77 -14.10 -5.83 18.26
CA ALA A 77 -13.72 -5.01 17.13
C ALA A 77 -12.63 -3.98 17.52
N ASN A 78 -11.55 -4.01 16.80
CA ASN A 78 -10.41 -3.15 17.03
C ASN A 78 -10.08 -2.31 15.80
N VAL A 79 -9.31 -1.27 15.98
CA VAL A 79 -8.99 -0.30 14.93
C VAL A 79 -7.64 -0.62 14.33
N PHE A 80 -7.62 -0.79 13.02
CA PHE A 80 -6.40 -0.91 12.23
C PHE A 80 -5.92 0.48 11.84
N ARG A 81 -4.68 0.80 12.18
CA ARG A 81 -4.13 2.14 12.08
C ARG A 81 -2.75 2.17 11.44
N VAL A 82 -2.37 3.34 10.94
CA VAL A 82 -1.08 3.59 10.30
C VAL A 82 -0.44 4.83 10.90
N ASN A 83 0.86 4.73 11.18
CA ASN A 83 1.74 5.86 11.43
C ASN A 83 2.84 5.90 10.36
N PHE A 84 3.30 7.08 10.04
CA PHE A 84 4.41 7.32 9.14
C PHE A 84 5.70 7.60 9.92
N PHE A 85 6.83 7.31 9.27
CA PHE A 85 8.15 7.67 9.76
C PHE A 85 8.78 8.68 8.83
N GLU A 86 9.43 9.67 9.43
CA GLU A 86 10.20 10.71 8.77
C GLU A 86 11.64 10.64 9.26
N SER A 87 12.59 10.31 8.38
CA SER A 87 14.01 10.12 8.74
C SER A 87 14.20 9.11 9.89
N GLY A 88 13.43 8.02 9.88
CA GLY A 88 13.47 6.97 10.88
C GLY A 88 12.80 7.31 12.22
N VAL A 89 12.11 8.45 12.32
CA VAL A 89 11.37 8.87 13.53
C VAL A 89 9.87 8.74 13.27
N GLU A 90 9.17 8.03 14.16
CA GLU A 90 7.72 7.88 14.08
C GLU A 90 7.02 9.21 14.35
N GLU A 91 6.14 9.63 13.42
CA GLU A 91 5.29 10.79 13.63
C GLU A 91 4.07 10.39 14.48
N THR A 92 4.02 10.93 15.67
CA THR A 92 2.96 10.68 16.68
C THR A 92 2.21 11.94 17.10
N GLY A 93 2.48 13.06 16.43
CA GLY A 93 1.77 14.32 16.64
C GLY A 93 0.33 14.28 16.12
N ASN A 94 -0.48 15.20 16.63
CA ASN A 94 -1.87 15.35 16.16
C ASN A 94 -1.94 16.07 14.79
N VAL A 95 -1.23 15.53 13.80
CA VAL A 95 -1.06 16.12 12.46
C VAL A 95 -1.74 15.32 11.36
N TYR A 96 -2.37 14.19 11.73
CA TYR A 96 -3.12 13.38 10.79
C TYR A 96 -4.58 13.83 10.72
N HIS A 97 -5.11 13.82 9.51
CA HIS A 97 -6.51 14.07 9.22
C HIS A 97 -7.10 12.89 8.47
N TYR A 98 -8.30 12.48 8.81
CA TYR A 98 -9.02 11.47 8.04
C TYR A 98 -10.54 11.68 8.06
N ALA A 99 -11.19 11.13 7.05
CA ALA A 99 -12.64 10.99 6.99
C ALA A 99 -12.99 9.62 6.42
N GLN A 100 -13.97 8.98 7.04
CA GLN A 100 -14.40 7.64 6.63
C GLN A 100 -15.91 7.47 6.69
N ARG A 101 -16.36 6.46 5.97
CA ARG A 101 -17.68 5.90 6.09
C ARG A 101 -17.63 4.41 6.39
N ARG A 102 -18.55 3.93 7.22
CA ARG A 102 -18.74 2.51 7.50
C ARG A 102 -20.15 2.09 7.18
N GLY A 103 -20.33 0.84 6.76
CA GLY A 103 -21.61 0.17 6.68
C GLY A 103 -21.55 -1.16 7.38
N THR A 104 -22.64 -1.55 8.05
CA THR A 104 -22.75 -2.85 8.72
C THR A 104 -23.72 -3.75 7.98
N PRO A 105 -23.61 -5.11 8.12
CA PRO A 105 -24.58 -6.04 7.51
C PRO A 105 -26.03 -5.79 7.90
N GLY A 106 -26.27 -5.15 9.07
CA GLY A 106 -27.60 -4.74 9.52
C GLY A 106 -28.15 -3.46 8.87
N GLY A 107 -27.47 -2.92 7.85
CA GLY A 107 -27.93 -1.74 7.11
C GLY A 107 -27.64 -0.41 7.81
N THR A 108 -26.88 -0.40 8.89
CA THR A 108 -26.48 0.84 9.56
C THR A 108 -25.27 1.47 8.89
N PHE A 109 -25.37 2.78 8.59
CA PHE A 109 -24.27 3.57 8.09
C PHE A 109 -23.79 4.56 9.14
N GLY A 110 -22.47 4.72 9.23
CA GLY A 110 -21.84 5.70 10.12
C GLY A 110 -20.75 6.46 9.39
N THR A 111 -20.44 7.65 9.90
CA THR A 111 -19.30 8.47 9.47
C THR A 111 -18.42 8.77 10.65
N ASP A 112 -17.12 8.88 10.41
CA ASP A 112 -16.14 9.33 11.38
C ASP A 112 -15.13 10.22 10.69
N CYS A 113 -14.73 11.32 11.33
CA CYS A 113 -13.73 12.23 10.80
C CYS A 113 -13.00 12.94 11.93
N THR A 114 -11.74 13.24 11.68
CA THR A 114 -10.94 14.06 12.59
C THR A 114 -9.98 14.94 11.82
N THR A 115 -9.70 16.10 12.36
CA THR A 115 -8.68 17.03 11.89
C THR A 115 -7.48 17.11 12.81
N SER A 116 -7.38 16.19 13.79
CA SER A 116 -6.31 16.17 14.79
C SER A 116 -6.20 14.77 15.38
N SER A 117 -5.47 13.88 14.69
CA SER A 117 -5.21 12.51 15.11
C SER A 117 -3.71 12.26 15.17
N ASP A 118 -3.30 11.33 16.00
CA ASP A 118 -1.92 10.84 16.11
C ASP A 118 -1.63 9.67 15.13
N ASP A 119 -2.62 9.29 14.31
CA ASP A 119 -2.52 8.23 13.32
C ASP A 119 -3.59 8.33 12.23
N LEU A 120 -3.48 7.49 11.19
CA LEU A 120 -4.48 7.30 10.15
C LEU A 120 -5.27 6.01 10.38
N TYR A 121 -6.56 6.07 10.12
CA TYR A 121 -7.50 4.97 10.26
C TYR A 121 -7.59 4.14 8.97
N LEU A 122 -7.55 2.80 9.08
CA LEU A 122 -7.72 1.85 7.97
C LEU A 122 -8.96 0.94 8.11
N GLY A 123 -9.79 1.15 9.10
CA GLY A 123 -10.97 0.33 9.37
C GLY A 123 -10.87 -0.44 10.67
N ASN A 124 -11.87 -1.26 10.94
CA ASN A 124 -11.84 -2.18 12.07
C ASN A 124 -11.50 -3.58 11.59
N PHE A 125 -10.89 -4.34 12.49
CA PHE A 125 -10.69 -5.78 12.35
C PHE A 125 -11.01 -6.49 13.67
N ASP A 126 -11.21 -7.81 13.61
CA ASP A 126 -11.60 -8.65 14.74
C ASP A 126 -10.87 -10.00 14.65
N SER A 127 -11.29 -10.98 15.43
CA SER A 127 -10.75 -12.35 15.43
C SER A 127 -11.08 -13.16 14.17
N ASN A 128 -11.85 -12.60 13.24
CA ASN A 128 -12.02 -13.16 11.92
C ASN A 128 -11.15 -12.38 10.93
N LYS A 129 -10.73 -13.04 9.85
CA LYS A 129 -9.87 -12.41 8.84
C LYS A 129 -10.54 -11.20 8.23
N SER A 130 -9.93 -10.06 8.42
CA SER A 130 -10.29 -8.79 7.79
C SER A 130 -9.39 -8.54 6.61
N THR A 131 -9.96 -8.10 5.50
CA THR A 131 -9.24 -7.86 4.25
C THR A 131 -9.42 -6.43 3.78
N GLY A 132 -8.42 -5.90 3.09
CA GLY A 132 -8.54 -4.57 2.53
C GLY A 132 -7.34 -4.16 1.69
N TYR A 133 -7.42 -2.95 1.21
CA TYR A 133 -6.33 -2.30 0.50
C TYR A 133 -6.33 -0.80 0.74
N ALA A 134 -5.16 -0.20 0.61
CA ALA A 134 -4.97 1.24 0.60
C ALA A 134 -4.03 1.65 -0.54
N TYR A 135 -4.24 2.85 -1.05
CA TYR A 135 -3.28 3.56 -1.88
C TYR A 135 -2.72 4.72 -1.10
N PHE A 136 -1.40 4.81 -1.06
CA PHE A 136 -0.67 5.91 -0.46
C PHE A 136 -0.03 6.73 -1.56
N TYR A 137 -0.12 8.05 -1.45
CA TYR A 137 0.32 9.02 -2.46
C TYR A 137 1.33 9.98 -1.89
N ASN A 138 2.30 10.40 -2.71
CA ASN A 138 3.27 11.45 -2.41
C ASN A 138 4.19 11.15 -1.21
N LEU A 139 4.47 9.90 -0.88
CA LEU A 139 5.32 9.54 0.26
C LEU A 139 6.78 9.99 0.07
N SER A 140 7.25 10.07 -1.18
CA SER A 140 8.60 10.48 -1.54
C SER A 140 8.73 11.96 -1.92
N ASP A 141 7.66 12.76 -1.80
CA ASP A 141 7.62 14.16 -2.23
C ASP A 141 7.45 15.11 -1.04
N ASN A 142 8.50 15.83 -0.69
CA ASN A 142 8.49 16.83 0.39
C ASN A 142 7.88 18.18 -0.02
N THR A 143 7.34 18.33 -1.21
CA THR A 143 6.64 19.54 -1.67
C THR A 143 5.14 19.44 -1.50
N ARG A 144 4.61 18.24 -1.25
CA ARG A 144 3.18 17.93 -1.12
C ARG A 144 2.89 17.20 0.18
N TYR A 145 1.63 17.19 0.57
CA TYR A 145 1.16 16.36 1.69
C TYR A 145 1.07 14.90 1.26
N SER A 146 1.48 14.00 2.13
CA SER A 146 1.24 12.56 1.98
C SER A 146 -0.22 12.25 2.27
N SER A 147 -0.85 11.44 1.45
CA SER A 147 -2.27 11.10 1.58
C SER A 147 -2.53 9.63 1.29
N MET A 148 -3.70 9.15 1.70
CA MET A 148 -4.14 7.79 1.39
C MET A 148 -5.64 7.72 1.10
N THR A 149 -6.02 6.67 0.37
CA THR A 149 -7.40 6.19 0.26
C THR A 149 -7.44 4.70 0.57
N TYR A 150 -8.52 4.20 1.16
CA TYR A 150 -8.59 2.80 1.54
C TYR A 150 -9.99 2.20 1.47
N HIS A 151 -10.05 0.87 1.39
CA HIS A 151 -11.22 0.04 1.59
C HIS A 151 -10.87 -1.14 2.49
N THR A 152 -11.72 -1.44 3.45
CA THR A 152 -11.60 -2.58 4.37
C THR A 152 -12.94 -3.29 4.50
N VAL A 153 -12.90 -4.62 4.53
CA VAL A 153 -14.01 -5.46 4.97
C VAL A 153 -13.54 -6.19 6.21
N SER A 154 -14.19 -5.94 7.36
CA SER A 154 -13.89 -6.66 8.59
C SER A 154 -14.40 -8.08 8.55
N GLY A 155 -13.85 -8.97 9.38
CA GLY A 155 -14.30 -10.36 9.47
C GLY A 155 -15.77 -10.51 9.88
N SER A 156 -16.34 -9.51 10.58
CA SER A 156 -17.78 -9.44 10.90
C SER A 156 -18.65 -8.94 9.74
N GLY A 157 -18.06 -8.66 8.57
CA GLY A 157 -18.78 -8.21 7.37
C GLY A 157 -19.07 -6.71 7.31
N ALA A 158 -18.60 -5.93 8.28
CA ALA A 158 -18.67 -4.48 8.16
C ALA A 158 -17.63 -3.98 7.14
N PHE A 159 -18.00 -2.99 6.34
CA PHE A 159 -17.09 -2.38 5.39
C PHE A 159 -16.78 -0.93 5.78
N TYR A 160 -15.56 -0.52 5.47
CA TYR A 160 -15.02 0.81 5.73
C TYR A 160 -14.36 1.33 4.48
N TYR A 161 -14.57 2.58 4.17
CA TYR A 161 -13.84 3.28 3.12
C TYR A 161 -13.64 4.73 3.49
N GLY A 162 -12.51 5.27 3.11
CA GLY A 162 -12.17 6.62 3.49
C GLY A 162 -10.89 7.12 2.86
N SER A 163 -10.51 8.29 3.31
CA SER A 163 -9.27 8.94 2.95
C SER A 163 -8.69 9.65 4.16
N GLY A 164 -7.39 9.88 4.11
CA GLY A 164 -6.69 10.65 5.12
C GLY A 164 -5.33 11.12 4.63
N GLY A 165 -4.63 11.85 5.45
CA GLY A 165 -3.31 12.33 5.12
C GLY A 165 -2.56 12.90 6.32
N LEU A 166 -1.25 13.00 6.13
CA LEU A 166 -0.35 13.72 7.01
C LEU A 166 -0.24 15.15 6.48
N LEU A 167 -0.60 16.14 7.30
CA LEU A 167 -0.54 17.55 6.93
C LEU A 167 0.85 18.15 7.16
N GLN A 168 1.87 17.39 6.85
CA GLN A 168 3.26 17.81 6.82
C GLN A 168 3.85 17.50 5.44
N LYS A 169 4.72 18.36 4.96
CA LYS A 169 5.42 18.20 3.69
C LYS A 169 6.77 17.55 3.97
N SER A 170 6.80 16.24 3.99
CA SER A 170 7.96 15.44 4.37
C SER A 170 8.10 14.19 3.51
N ILE A 171 9.30 13.65 3.47
CA ILE A 171 9.56 12.34 2.89
C ILE A 171 9.23 11.30 3.96
N ILE A 172 8.34 10.38 3.63
CA ILE A 172 7.99 9.24 4.44
C ILE A 172 8.87 8.06 4.04
N ASP A 173 9.66 7.57 4.95
CA ASP A 173 10.62 6.48 4.71
C ASP A 173 10.14 5.12 5.21
N GLN A 174 9.18 5.05 6.14
CA GLN A 174 8.60 3.80 6.60
C GLN A 174 7.11 3.98 6.98
N ILE A 175 6.39 2.88 6.96
CA ILE A 175 4.99 2.80 7.39
C ILE A 175 4.88 1.76 8.50
N LYS A 176 4.27 2.15 9.62
CA LYS A 176 3.93 1.26 10.73
C LYS A 176 2.46 0.94 10.68
N PHE A 177 2.14 -0.34 10.63
CA PHE A 177 0.80 -0.87 10.77
C PHE A 177 0.59 -1.32 12.21
N ARG A 178 -0.46 -0.85 12.83
CA ARG A 178 -0.70 -1.15 14.23
C ARG A 178 -2.16 -1.42 14.56
N ASN A 179 -2.33 -2.14 15.63
CA ASN A 179 -3.57 -2.30 16.34
C ASN A 179 -3.70 -1.16 17.36
N ALA A 180 -4.85 -0.48 17.42
CA ALA A 180 -5.07 0.59 18.42
C ALA A 180 -5.06 0.09 19.86
N SER A 181 -5.37 -1.20 20.09
CA SER A 181 -5.28 -1.81 21.42
C SER A 181 -3.86 -2.33 21.67
N ALA A 182 -3.26 -1.93 22.78
CA ALA A 182 -1.98 -2.47 23.22
C ALA A 182 -2.03 -3.95 23.64
N ILE A 183 -3.22 -4.50 23.86
CA ILE A 183 -3.44 -5.86 24.41
C ILE A 183 -3.64 -6.89 23.31
N GLN A 184 -4.19 -6.48 22.17
CA GLN A 184 -4.48 -7.38 21.06
C GLN A 184 -3.29 -7.48 20.12
N THR A 185 -3.00 -8.69 19.66
CA THR A 185 -1.90 -8.96 18.74
C THR A 185 -2.41 -9.55 17.45
N PHE A 186 -1.68 -9.35 16.37
CA PHE A 186 -1.90 -10.09 15.13
C PHE A 186 -1.67 -11.58 15.35
N VAL A 187 -2.43 -12.42 14.70
CA VAL A 187 -2.24 -13.87 14.75
C VAL A 187 -1.51 -14.38 13.52
N SER A 188 -0.94 -15.58 13.65
CA SER A 188 -0.25 -16.28 12.57
C SER A 188 -1.13 -16.40 11.33
N GLY A 189 -0.53 -16.17 10.15
CA GLY A 189 -1.24 -16.11 8.87
C GLY A 189 -1.83 -14.74 8.54
N SER A 190 -1.58 -13.70 9.38
CA SER A 190 -1.77 -12.32 9.00
C SER A 190 -0.71 -11.90 7.99
N GLU A 191 -1.12 -11.21 6.92
CA GLU A 191 -0.22 -10.72 5.88
C GLU A 191 -0.56 -9.27 5.50
N ILE A 192 0.49 -8.47 5.30
CA ILE A 192 0.41 -7.12 4.72
C ILE A 192 1.41 -7.06 3.58
N LYS A 193 0.94 -6.84 2.36
CA LYS A 193 1.77 -6.80 1.15
C LYS A 193 1.84 -5.38 0.62
N ILE A 194 3.05 -4.91 0.37
CA ILE A 194 3.36 -3.56 -0.13
C ILE A 194 3.83 -3.67 -1.57
N TYR A 195 3.25 -2.87 -2.42
CA TYR A 195 3.57 -2.78 -3.85
C TYR A 195 3.81 -1.33 -4.25
N GLY A 196 4.80 -1.12 -5.10
CA GLY A 196 5.03 0.15 -5.78
C GLY A 196 4.30 0.22 -7.11
N ILE A 197 3.76 1.37 -7.45
CA ILE A 197 3.19 1.65 -8.76
C ILE A 197 4.12 2.60 -9.49
N LYS A 198 4.78 2.11 -10.55
CA LYS A 198 5.58 2.96 -11.43
C LYS A 198 4.66 3.68 -12.41
N GLN A 199 4.69 5.00 -12.41
CA GLN A 199 4.16 5.78 -13.51
C GLN A 199 5.24 5.87 -14.59
N ILE A 200 5.03 5.19 -15.70
CA ILE A 200 5.89 5.35 -16.88
C ILE A 200 5.43 6.64 -17.58
N TRP A 201 6.04 7.75 -17.22
CA TRP A 201 5.92 8.96 -18.02
C TRP A 201 6.82 8.81 -19.25
N VAL A 202 6.25 8.43 -20.37
CA VAL A 202 6.92 8.62 -21.65
C VAL A 202 6.92 10.12 -21.91
N MET A 203 7.98 10.82 -21.53
CA MET A 203 8.23 12.15 -22.09
C MET A 203 8.43 11.96 -23.60
N GLN A 204 7.42 12.28 -24.38
CA GLN A 204 7.60 12.56 -25.78
C GLN A 204 8.28 13.92 -25.84
N ASP A 205 9.60 13.92 -26.03
CA ASP A 205 10.33 15.10 -26.46
C ASP A 205 9.79 15.44 -27.87
N TYR A 206 9.04 16.52 -27.97
CA TYR A 206 8.63 17.15 -29.21
C TYR A 206 9.71 18.15 -29.65
#